data_1f50dfe30a95a0f2f6c69702d1679e87
#
_entry.id   1f50dfe30a95a0f2f6c69702d1679e87
#
_cell.length_a   1.000
_cell.length_b   1.000
_cell.length_c   1.000
_cell.angle_alpha   90.00
_cell.angle_beta   90.00
_cell.angle_gamma   90.00
#
_symmetry.space_group_name_H-M   'P 1'
#
loop_
_entity.id
_entity.type
_entity.pdbx_description
1 polymer ?
#
loop_
_entity_poly.entity_id
_entity_poly.type
_entity_poly.pdbx_seq_one_letter_code
_entity_poly.pdbx_strand_id
1 'polypeptide(L)'
;MKPRAIVSEMDSYVPGKSQDEIASEFNLNKDDIIKLGSNENPFGPSAKAIEAIGKECKNINRYPESVLNELQQELANYSGVKQSQVIIGGDGADEIIDVLAKTFIDEGDEFIVPLPSYMYYEYLLQQYGARPVYAKWNLEENKLDTDSILNSINNKTKMIFLCTPNNPTGTLIDEKDIRDIASGNPDVLIVVDEAYFEYAEVTNKDLINEFDNIFFIRTMSKVMGLAGMRMGYGLACSEII
;
A
#
# COMPACT_ATOMS: atom_id res chain seq x y z
N MET A 1 -25.08 17.20 14.68
CA MET A 1 -24.09 17.39 13.60
C MET A 1 -24.20 16.19 12.68
N LYS A 2 -24.15 16.38 11.36
CA LYS A 2 -24.17 15.27 10.39
C LYS A 2 -22.78 15.11 9.77
N PRO A 3 -22.33 13.88 9.49
CA PRO A 3 -21.09 13.66 8.75
C PRO A 3 -21.22 14.22 7.31
N ARG A 4 -20.10 14.25 6.58
CA ARG A 4 -20.10 14.55 5.13
C ARG A 4 -21.01 13.55 4.42
N ALA A 5 -21.72 13.98 3.37
CA ALA A 5 -22.65 13.13 2.62
C ALA A 5 -21.96 11.85 2.13
N ILE A 6 -20.78 12.00 1.51
CA ILE A 6 -20.02 10.87 0.99
C ILE A 6 -19.69 9.82 2.06
N VAL A 7 -19.32 10.26 3.27
CA VAL A 7 -19.01 9.33 4.39
C VAL A 7 -20.27 8.60 4.87
N SER A 8 -21.45 9.24 4.76
CA SER A 8 -22.73 8.61 5.14
C SER A 8 -23.20 7.55 4.15
N GLU A 9 -22.71 7.59 2.91
CA GLU A 9 -23.07 6.70 1.82
C GLU A 9 -22.09 5.52 1.65
N MET A 10 -20.93 5.61 2.31
CA MET A 10 -19.91 4.55 2.27
C MET A 10 -20.31 3.37 3.13
N ASP A 11 -20.00 2.17 2.65
CA ASP A 11 -20.04 0.96 3.48
C ASP A 11 -18.94 1.02 4.55
N SER A 12 -19.25 0.46 5.73
CA SER A 12 -18.24 0.35 6.79
C SER A 12 -17.21 -0.72 6.45
N TYR A 13 -15.93 -0.40 6.60
CA TYR A 13 -14.89 -1.41 6.55
C TYR A 13 -15.07 -2.41 7.69
N VAL A 14 -15.11 -3.70 7.36
CA VAL A 14 -15.19 -4.79 8.34
C VAL A 14 -13.83 -5.48 8.40
N PRO A 15 -13.00 -5.20 9.42
CA PRO A 15 -11.73 -5.89 9.58
C PRO A 15 -11.94 -7.38 9.88
N GLY A 16 -10.96 -8.20 9.55
CA GLY A 16 -10.96 -9.61 9.96
C GLY A 16 -10.99 -9.74 11.49
N LYS A 17 -11.76 -10.69 12.02
CA LYS A 17 -11.84 -10.94 13.46
C LYS A 17 -10.48 -11.32 14.05
N SER A 18 -10.21 -10.87 15.27
CA SER A 18 -9.04 -11.28 16.03
C SER A 18 -9.15 -12.74 16.52
N GLN A 19 -8.04 -13.35 16.89
CA GLN A 19 -8.07 -14.71 17.51
C GLN A 19 -8.88 -14.72 18.80
N ASP A 20 -8.86 -13.62 19.59
CA ASP A 20 -9.62 -13.52 20.84
C ASP A 20 -11.13 -13.45 20.57
N GLU A 21 -11.57 -12.71 19.55
CA GLU A 21 -12.96 -12.69 19.14
C GLU A 21 -13.45 -14.04 18.65
N ILE A 22 -12.67 -14.73 17.81
CA ILE A 22 -13.00 -16.08 17.32
C ILE A 22 -13.03 -17.10 18.47
N ALA A 23 -12.04 -17.06 19.35
CA ALA A 23 -12.00 -17.93 20.53
C ALA A 23 -13.25 -17.76 21.40
N SER A 24 -13.65 -16.51 21.66
CA SER A 24 -14.83 -16.21 22.44
C SER A 24 -16.13 -16.62 21.75
N GLU A 25 -16.27 -16.34 20.45
CA GLU A 25 -17.48 -16.63 19.68
C GLU A 25 -17.75 -18.13 19.54
N PHE A 26 -16.70 -18.92 19.32
CA PHE A 26 -16.80 -20.36 19.10
C PHE A 26 -16.42 -21.23 20.31
N ASN A 27 -16.12 -20.61 21.46
CA ASN A 27 -15.66 -21.28 22.68
C ASN A 27 -14.46 -22.22 22.44
N LEU A 28 -13.46 -21.70 21.72
CA LEU A 28 -12.22 -22.40 21.38
C LEU A 28 -11.08 -21.91 22.26
N ASN A 29 -10.03 -22.74 22.38
CA ASN A 29 -8.78 -22.27 22.92
C ASN A 29 -8.07 -21.41 21.87
N LYS A 30 -7.63 -20.20 22.25
CA LYS A 30 -6.92 -19.27 21.37
C LYS A 30 -5.68 -19.90 20.71
N ASP A 31 -4.95 -20.71 21.45
CA ASP A 31 -3.72 -21.36 20.97
C ASP A 31 -3.97 -22.43 19.89
N ASP A 32 -5.22 -22.91 19.77
CA ASP A 32 -5.62 -23.88 18.75
C ASP A 32 -6.09 -23.20 17.44
N ILE A 33 -6.15 -21.84 17.42
CA ILE A 33 -6.63 -21.08 16.27
C ILE A 33 -5.47 -20.72 15.34
N ILE A 34 -5.52 -21.27 14.13
CA ILE A 34 -4.59 -20.89 13.04
C ILE A 34 -5.20 -19.71 12.27
N LYS A 35 -4.67 -18.50 12.49
CA LYS A 35 -5.10 -17.29 11.79
C LYS A 35 -4.35 -17.15 10.47
N LEU A 36 -5.07 -17.31 9.36
CA LEU A 36 -4.54 -17.10 8.00
C LEU A 36 -5.06 -15.80 7.35
N GLY A 37 -5.89 -15.05 8.06
CA GLY A 37 -6.37 -13.75 7.63
C GLY A 37 -5.35 -12.64 7.88
N SER A 38 -5.54 -11.49 7.20
CA SER A 38 -4.70 -10.28 7.31
C SER A 38 -3.25 -10.43 6.82
N ASN A 39 -2.84 -11.58 6.33
CA ASN A 39 -1.47 -11.84 5.83
C ASN A 39 -0.39 -11.38 6.82
N GLU A 40 -0.59 -11.66 8.11
CA GLU A 40 0.40 -11.40 9.17
C GLU A 40 1.51 -12.46 9.14
N ASN A 41 2.73 -12.05 9.49
CA ASN A 41 3.85 -12.97 9.57
C ASN A 41 3.76 -13.83 10.86
N PRO A 42 3.53 -15.15 10.77
CA PRO A 42 3.36 -16.00 11.95
C PRO A 42 4.65 -16.22 12.74
N PHE A 43 5.82 -15.92 12.16
CA PHE A 43 7.12 -16.05 12.84
C PHE A 43 7.46 -14.83 13.71
N GLY A 44 6.65 -13.76 13.62
CA GLY A 44 6.88 -12.52 14.36
C GLY A 44 8.08 -11.71 13.86
N PRO A 45 8.42 -10.62 14.57
CA PRO A 45 9.54 -9.75 14.22
C PRO A 45 10.89 -10.38 14.61
N SER A 46 11.98 -9.90 14.00
CA SER A 46 13.33 -10.36 14.36
C SER A 46 13.69 -10.01 15.81
N ALA A 47 14.54 -10.83 16.44
CA ALA A 47 15.03 -10.58 17.80
C ALA A 47 15.71 -9.20 17.93
N LYS A 48 16.42 -8.74 16.89
CA LYS A 48 17.04 -7.42 16.85
C LYS A 48 16.00 -6.29 16.87
N ALA A 49 14.89 -6.45 16.15
CA ALA A 49 13.80 -5.46 16.15
C ALA A 49 13.15 -5.38 17.55
N ILE A 50 12.86 -6.51 18.17
CA ILE A 50 12.30 -6.57 19.54
C ILE A 50 13.25 -5.87 20.53
N GLU A 51 14.55 -6.15 20.47
CA GLU A 51 15.55 -5.52 21.32
C GLU A 51 15.62 -4.00 21.13
N ALA A 52 15.62 -3.54 19.87
CA ALA A 52 15.65 -2.12 19.55
C ALA A 52 14.41 -1.39 20.06
N ILE A 53 13.21 -1.94 19.84
CA ILE A 53 11.94 -1.41 20.36
C ILE A 53 12.00 -1.32 21.89
N GLY A 54 12.44 -2.37 22.57
CA GLY A 54 12.56 -2.40 24.03
C GLY A 54 13.51 -1.33 24.58
N LYS A 55 14.62 -1.08 23.89
CA LYS A 55 15.55 0.01 24.25
C LYS A 55 14.91 1.39 24.08
N GLU A 56 14.12 1.58 23.03
CA GLU A 56 13.52 2.87 22.69
C GLU A 56 12.26 3.19 23.51
N CYS A 57 11.63 2.20 24.12
CA CYS A 57 10.42 2.40 24.96
C CYS A 57 10.60 3.47 26.06
N LYS A 58 11.80 3.70 26.57
CA LYS A 58 12.08 4.73 27.57
C LYS A 58 12.06 6.15 27.02
N ASN A 59 12.10 6.34 25.71
CA ASN A 59 12.16 7.62 25.01
C ASN A 59 10.83 8.03 24.37
N ILE A 60 9.78 7.18 24.47
CA ILE A 60 8.46 7.41 23.83
C ILE A 60 7.76 8.70 24.28
N ASN A 61 8.22 9.34 25.33
CA ASN A 61 7.74 10.66 25.78
C ASN A 61 8.32 11.83 24.97
N ARG A 62 9.16 11.57 23.98
CA ARG A 62 9.74 12.57 23.07
C ARG A 62 9.13 12.44 21.70
N TYR A 63 8.93 13.58 21.03
CA TYR A 63 8.60 13.57 19.61
C TYR A 63 9.80 13.03 18.82
N PRO A 64 9.54 12.28 17.73
CA PRO A 64 10.60 11.90 16.81
C PRO A 64 11.20 13.15 16.15
N GLU A 65 12.36 13.02 15.55
CA GLU A 65 12.93 14.09 14.72
C GLU A 65 11.95 14.48 13.63
N SER A 66 11.86 15.78 13.35
CA SER A 66 10.86 16.34 12.42
C SER A 66 10.95 15.80 10.98
N VAL A 67 12.11 15.30 10.60
CA VAL A 67 12.39 14.81 9.24
C VAL A 67 12.68 13.31 9.19
N LEU A 68 12.77 12.63 10.35
CA LEU A 68 13.09 11.19 10.44
C LEU A 68 14.32 10.79 9.58
N ASN A 69 15.33 11.66 9.52
CA ASN A 69 16.46 11.56 8.60
C ASN A 69 17.16 10.20 8.64
N GLU A 70 17.41 9.66 9.85
CA GLU A 70 18.09 8.37 10.02
C GLU A 70 17.25 7.24 9.43
N LEU A 71 15.96 7.16 9.75
CA LEU A 71 15.06 6.15 9.24
C LEU A 71 14.90 6.25 7.72
N GLN A 72 14.75 7.47 7.19
CA GLN A 72 14.63 7.72 5.76
C GLN A 72 15.90 7.27 5.02
N GLN A 73 17.08 7.53 5.59
CA GLN A 73 18.34 7.08 5.02
C GLN A 73 18.47 5.56 5.03
N GLU A 74 18.06 4.88 6.11
CA GLU A 74 18.10 3.41 6.19
C GLU A 74 17.11 2.77 5.20
N LEU A 75 15.92 3.35 5.03
CA LEU A 75 14.96 2.90 4.01
C LEU A 75 15.49 3.12 2.59
N ALA A 76 16.18 4.25 2.35
CA ALA A 76 16.85 4.52 1.08
C ALA A 76 17.96 3.50 0.80
N ASN A 77 18.80 3.20 1.78
CA ASN A 77 19.84 2.18 1.70
C ASN A 77 19.24 0.79 1.43
N TYR A 78 18.20 0.40 2.17
CA TYR A 78 17.50 -0.86 2.00
C TYR A 78 16.88 -1.00 0.60
N SER A 79 16.32 0.08 0.09
CA SER A 79 15.67 0.12 -1.21
C SER A 79 16.65 0.37 -2.37
N GLY A 80 17.89 0.81 -2.10
CA GLY A 80 18.88 1.15 -3.12
C GLY A 80 18.48 2.40 -3.93
N VAL A 81 17.90 3.41 -3.26
CA VAL A 81 17.47 4.69 -3.85
C VAL A 81 18.11 5.87 -3.09
N LYS A 82 17.88 7.10 -3.54
CA LYS A 82 18.32 8.30 -2.82
C LYS A 82 17.38 8.58 -1.64
N GLN A 83 17.92 9.20 -0.57
CA GLN A 83 17.09 9.62 0.57
C GLN A 83 15.94 10.55 0.15
N SER A 84 16.18 11.47 -0.79
CA SER A 84 15.18 12.38 -1.34
C SER A 84 14.06 11.69 -2.15
N GLN A 85 14.14 10.39 -2.36
CA GLN A 85 13.15 9.58 -3.07
C GLN A 85 12.30 8.72 -2.12
N VAL A 86 12.36 8.99 -0.80
CA VAL A 86 11.68 8.19 0.23
C VAL A 86 10.76 9.07 1.06
N ILE A 87 9.52 8.68 1.23
CA ILE A 87 8.59 9.23 2.24
C ILE A 87 8.19 8.14 3.23
N ILE A 88 7.99 8.52 4.49
CA ILE A 88 7.65 7.60 5.57
C ILE A 88 6.20 7.81 5.99
N GLY A 89 5.46 6.71 6.17
CA GLY A 89 4.11 6.70 6.72
C GLY A 89 4.10 6.09 8.12
N GLY A 90 3.52 6.81 9.08
CA GLY A 90 3.41 6.41 10.50
C GLY A 90 2.18 5.58 10.82
N ASP A 91 1.29 5.36 9.84
CA ASP A 91 0.16 4.41 9.93
C ASP A 91 0.20 3.37 8.81
N GLY A 92 1.40 2.86 8.54
CA GLY A 92 1.61 1.83 7.53
C GLY A 92 1.55 2.37 6.10
N ALA A 93 1.39 1.45 5.15
CA ALA A 93 1.17 1.77 3.75
C ALA A 93 -0.15 2.55 3.54
N ASP A 94 -1.11 2.37 4.44
CA ASP A 94 -2.42 3.02 4.37
C ASP A 94 -2.31 4.54 4.49
N GLU A 95 -1.40 5.05 5.33
CA GLU A 95 -1.13 6.50 5.41
C GLU A 95 -0.51 7.04 4.13
N ILE A 96 0.36 6.27 3.47
CA ILE A 96 0.92 6.68 2.18
C ILE A 96 -0.20 6.86 1.15
N ILE A 97 -1.15 5.92 1.08
CA ILE A 97 -2.31 6.01 0.18
C ILE A 97 -3.16 7.23 0.54
N ASP A 98 -3.39 7.47 1.83
CA ASP A 98 -4.15 8.62 2.32
C ASP A 98 -3.48 9.96 1.96
N VAL A 99 -2.15 10.04 2.11
CA VAL A 99 -1.37 11.23 1.71
C VAL A 99 -1.45 11.46 0.20
N LEU A 100 -1.31 10.40 -0.61
CA LEU A 100 -1.47 10.51 -2.06
C LEU A 100 -2.88 10.98 -2.44
N ALA A 101 -3.92 10.42 -1.80
CA ALA A 101 -5.30 10.84 -2.02
C ALA A 101 -5.50 12.32 -1.66
N LYS A 102 -4.99 12.78 -0.51
CA LYS A 102 -5.02 14.19 -0.08
C LYS A 102 -4.32 15.14 -1.05
N THR A 103 -3.25 14.65 -1.68
CA THR A 103 -2.38 15.48 -2.52
C THR A 103 -2.91 15.61 -3.94
N PHE A 104 -3.48 14.54 -4.49
CA PHE A 104 -3.74 14.43 -5.94
C PHE A 104 -5.22 14.25 -6.31
N ILE A 105 -6.12 14.01 -5.35
CA ILE A 105 -7.54 13.74 -5.64
C ILE A 105 -8.41 14.94 -5.32
N ASP A 106 -9.19 15.36 -6.30
CA ASP A 106 -10.32 16.26 -6.15
C ASP A 106 -11.66 15.50 -6.22
N GLU A 107 -12.75 16.12 -5.72
CA GLU A 107 -14.09 15.52 -5.76
C GLU A 107 -14.54 15.29 -7.22
N GLY A 108 -14.87 14.05 -7.53
CA GLY A 108 -15.32 13.63 -8.86
C GLY A 108 -14.24 13.08 -9.76
N ASP A 109 -12.98 13.10 -9.32
CA ASP A 109 -11.88 12.38 -9.98
C ASP A 109 -12.10 10.87 -9.95
N GLU A 110 -11.41 10.15 -10.80
CA GLU A 110 -11.48 8.70 -10.92
C GLU A 110 -10.12 8.05 -10.64
N PHE A 111 -10.17 6.86 -10.06
CA PHE A 111 -9.01 6.00 -9.93
C PHE A 111 -9.31 4.59 -10.45
N ILE A 112 -8.33 3.95 -11.07
CA ILE A 112 -8.48 2.63 -11.67
C ILE A 112 -7.88 1.57 -10.76
N VAL A 113 -8.62 0.47 -10.54
CA VAL A 113 -8.17 -0.71 -9.79
C VAL A 113 -8.53 -1.97 -10.58
N PRO A 114 -7.56 -2.80 -10.99
CA PRO A 114 -7.86 -4.10 -11.58
C PRO A 114 -8.32 -5.07 -10.50
N LEU A 115 -9.52 -5.65 -10.65
CA LEU A 115 -10.09 -6.58 -9.67
C LEU A 115 -9.88 -8.05 -10.07
N PRO A 116 -9.62 -8.94 -9.09
CA PRO A 116 -9.52 -8.69 -7.64
C PRO A 116 -8.21 -8.01 -7.23
N SER A 117 -8.27 -7.14 -6.22
CA SER A 117 -7.11 -6.44 -5.65
C SER A 117 -7.34 -6.08 -4.18
N TYR A 118 -6.43 -5.34 -3.57
CA TYR A 118 -6.56 -4.84 -2.21
C TYR A 118 -7.64 -3.76 -2.13
N MET A 119 -8.74 -4.06 -1.44
CA MET A 119 -9.93 -3.22 -1.42
C MET A 119 -9.78 -1.91 -0.64
N TYR A 120 -8.74 -1.74 0.17
CA TYR A 120 -8.60 -0.58 1.02
C TYR A 120 -8.28 0.71 0.25
N TYR A 121 -7.76 0.59 -0.97
CA TYR A 121 -7.61 1.74 -1.89
C TYR A 121 -8.95 2.45 -2.08
N GLU A 122 -10.01 1.68 -2.33
CA GLU A 122 -11.34 2.20 -2.56
C GLU A 122 -11.87 2.94 -1.32
N TYR A 123 -11.73 2.35 -0.13
CA TYR A 123 -12.15 2.98 1.11
C TYR A 123 -11.48 4.32 1.35
N LEU A 124 -10.19 4.44 1.10
CA LEU A 124 -9.47 5.68 1.31
C LEU A 124 -9.82 6.75 0.27
N LEU A 125 -9.78 6.41 -1.01
CA LEU A 125 -9.98 7.42 -2.05
C LEU A 125 -11.43 7.93 -2.12
N GLN A 126 -12.41 7.09 -1.87
CA GLN A 126 -13.81 7.51 -1.81
C GLN A 126 -14.08 8.57 -0.73
N GLN A 127 -13.33 8.58 0.38
CA GLN A 127 -13.45 9.61 1.41
C GLN A 127 -13.13 11.01 0.88
N TYR A 128 -12.34 11.10 -0.19
CA TYR A 128 -12.00 12.35 -0.86
C TYR A 128 -12.90 12.67 -2.05
N GLY A 129 -13.88 11.83 -2.33
CA GLY A 129 -14.84 12.03 -3.41
C GLY A 129 -14.44 11.42 -4.74
N ALA A 130 -13.35 10.65 -4.78
CA ALA A 130 -12.97 9.91 -5.98
C ALA A 130 -13.90 8.72 -6.24
N ARG A 131 -14.01 8.33 -7.50
CA ARG A 131 -14.83 7.20 -7.95
C ARG A 131 -13.96 6.06 -8.47
N PRO A 132 -14.20 4.82 -8.03
CA PRO A 132 -13.49 3.67 -8.55
C PRO A 132 -13.93 3.35 -9.99
N VAL A 133 -12.98 3.03 -10.83
CA VAL A 133 -13.17 2.44 -12.15
C VAL A 133 -12.46 1.09 -12.13
N TYR A 134 -13.21 0.02 -12.40
CA TYR A 134 -12.67 -1.32 -12.29
C TYR A 134 -12.17 -1.83 -13.62
N ALA A 135 -10.89 -2.16 -13.67
CA ALA A 135 -10.28 -2.91 -14.76
C ALA A 135 -10.27 -4.41 -14.45
N LYS A 136 -9.81 -5.22 -15.39
CA LYS A 136 -9.82 -6.68 -15.27
C LYS A 136 -8.40 -7.26 -15.12
N TRP A 137 -8.33 -8.42 -14.52
CA TRP A 137 -7.23 -9.36 -14.66
C TRP A 137 -7.61 -10.43 -15.70
N ASN A 138 -6.65 -10.88 -16.48
CA ASN A 138 -6.77 -12.11 -17.23
C ASN A 138 -6.50 -13.29 -16.28
N LEU A 139 -7.55 -13.77 -15.62
CA LEU A 139 -7.45 -14.83 -14.61
C LEU A 139 -7.08 -16.19 -15.22
N GLU A 140 -7.36 -16.41 -16.51
CA GLU A 140 -7.02 -17.66 -17.19
C GLU A 140 -5.51 -17.77 -17.41
N GLU A 141 -4.88 -16.66 -17.79
CA GLU A 141 -3.43 -16.58 -17.99
C GLU A 141 -2.68 -16.15 -16.72
N ASN A 142 -3.40 -15.81 -15.65
CA ASN A 142 -2.85 -15.26 -14.41
C ASN A 142 -1.98 -14.03 -14.66
N LYS A 143 -2.48 -13.07 -15.44
CA LYS A 143 -1.79 -11.83 -15.84
C LYS A 143 -2.67 -10.61 -15.71
N LEU A 144 -2.04 -9.44 -15.63
CA LEU A 144 -2.73 -8.17 -15.76
C LEU A 144 -3.33 -8.03 -17.17
N ASP A 145 -4.59 -7.58 -17.26
CA ASP A 145 -5.17 -7.15 -18.53
C ASP A 145 -4.87 -5.65 -18.73
N THR A 146 -3.68 -5.38 -19.28
CA THR A 146 -3.19 -4.02 -19.52
C THR A 146 -4.09 -3.25 -20.47
N ASP A 147 -4.68 -3.91 -21.48
CA ASP A 147 -5.63 -3.27 -22.40
C ASP A 147 -6.90 -2.83 -21.66
N SER A 148 -7.39 -3.63 -20.70
CA SER A 148 -8.53 -3.25 -19.86
C SER A 148 -8.26 -1.97 -19.05
N ILE A 149 -7.04 -1.80 -18.54
CA ILE A 149 -6.64 -0.57 -17.83
C ILE A 149 -6.58 0.60 -18.80
N LEU A 150 -5.84 0.46 -19.90
CA LEU A 150 -5.65 1.54 -20.86
C LEU A 150 -6.97 2.04 -21.47
N ASN A 151 -7.91 1.14 -21.76
CA ASN A 151 -9.23 1.46 -22.26
C ASN A 151 -10.14 2.12 -21.20
N SER A 152 -9.80 2.03 -19.92
CA SER A 152 -10.55 2.65 -18.81
C SER A 152 -10.09 4.06 -18.48
N ILE A 153 -8.92 4.48 -18.99
CA ILE A 153 -8.36 5.82 -18.74
C ILE A 153 -9.16 6.88 -19.48
N ASN A 154 -9.47 7.96 -18.78
CA ASN A 154 -10.15 9.12 -19.34
C ASN A 154 -9.66 10.42 -18.66
N ASN A 155 -10.25 11.55 -19.00
CA ASN A 155 -9.83 12.88 -18.51
C ASN A 155 -10.07 13.13 -17.00
N LYS A 156 -10.73 12.21 -16.30
CA LYS A 156 -10.94 12.25 -14.84
C LYS A 156 -10.01 11.29 -14.10
N THR A 157 -9.32 10.41 -14.81
CA THR A 157 -8.43 9.44 -14.19
C THR A 157 -7.22 10.15 -13.60
N LYS A 158 -7.01 10.03 -12.29
CA LYS A 158 -5.89 10.61 -11.55
C LYS A 158 -4.90 9.58 -11.06
N MET A 159 -5.38 8.40 -10.70
CA MET A 159 -4.53 7.33 -10.16
C MET A 159 -4.88 5.98 -10.75
N ILE A 160 -3.88 5.11 -10.84
CA ILE A 160 -4.04 3.68 -11.15
C ILE A 160 -3.28 2.89 -10.10
N PHE A 161 -3.95 1.95 -9.42
CA PHE A 161 -3.33 1.09 -8.42
C PHE A 161 -2.96 -0.25 -9.02
N LEU A 162 -1.69 -0.64 -8.89
CA LEU A 162 -1.13 -1.89 -9.38
C LEU A 162 -0.50 -2.63 -8.21
N CYS A 163 -1.12 -3.68 -7.70
CA CYS A 163 -0.58 -4.48 -6.59
C CYS A 163 0.29 -5.64 -7.14
N THR A 164 1.57 -5.67 -6.76
CA THR A 164 2.51 -6.69 -7.24
C THR A 164 3.56 -7.06 -6.20
N PRO A 165 3.57 -8.30 -5.68
CA PRO A 165 2.58 -9.38 -5.87
C PRO A 165 1.16 -8.97 -5.48
N ASN A 166 0.18 -9.34 -6.30
CA ASN A 166 -1.21 -8.92 -6.07
C ASN A 166 -1.83 -9.61 -4.84
N ASN A 167 -2.56 -8.86 -4.07
CA ASN A 167 -3.42 -9.39 -3.01
C ASN A 167 -4.88 -9.42 -3.55
N PRO A 168 -5.56 -10.60 -3.69
CA PRO A 168 -5.22 -11.86 -3.01
C PRO A 168 -4.52 -12.92 -3.88
N THR A 169 -4.27 -12.70 -5.17
CA THR A 169 -3.92 -13.76 -6.13
C THR A 169 -2.45 -14.20 -6.09
N GLY A 170 -1.55 -13.36 -5.54
CA GLY A 170 -0.11 -13.59 -5.56
C GLY A 170 0.54 -13.36 -6.94
N THR A 171 -0.22 -12.91 -7.92
CA THR A 171 0.25 -12.68 -9.28
C THR A 171 1.23 -11.51 -9.34
N LEU A 172 2.32 -11.66 -10.09
CA LEU A 172 3.22 -10.58 -10.40
C LEU A 172 2.73 -9.79 -11.63
N ILE A 173 3.04 -8.50 -11.64
CA ILE A 173 2.86 -7.63 -12.81
C ILE A 173 4.22 -7.50 -13.49
N ASP A 174 4.26 -7.72 -14.80
CA ASP A 174 5.48 -7.56 -15.56
C ASP A 174 5.90 -6.08 -15.64
N GLU A 175 7.20 -5.80 -15.56
CA GLU A 175 7.74 -4.45 -15.67
C GLU A 175 7.25 -3.74 -16.93
N LYS A 176 7.15 -4.49 -18.04
CA LYS A 176 6.67 -3.99 -19.32
C LYS A 176 5.27 -3.40 -19.21
N ASP A 177 4.36 -4.05 -18.48
CA ASP A 177 2.98 -3.57 -18.31
C ASP A 177 2.94 -2.25 -17.53
N ILE A 178 3.76 -2.14 -16.47
CA ILE A 178 3.87 -0.89 -15.70
C ILE A 178 4.41 0.23 -16.60
N ARG A 179 5.43 -0.05 -17.42
CA ARG A 179 6.01 0.91 -18.37
C ARG A 179 5.00 1.37 -19.43
N ASP A 180 4.27 0.43 -20.02
CA ASP A 180 3.28 0.73 -21.05
C ASP A 180 2.17 1.64 -20.50
N ILE A 181 1.70 1.38 -19.27
CA ILE A 181 0.68 2.20 -18.61
C ILE A 181 1.24 3.59 -18.27
N ALA A 182 2.44 3.68 -17.70
CA ALA A 182 3.03 4.94 -17.25
C ALA A 182 3.41 5.86 -18.42
N SER A 183 4.05 5.31 -19.47
CA SER A 183 4.55 6.09 -20.61
C SER A 183 3.43 6.72 -21.44
N GLY A 184 2.29 6.06 -21.53
CA GLY A 184 1.12 6.55 -22.27
C GLY A 184 0.30 7.61 -21.52
N ASN A 185 0.54 7.80 -20.21
CA ASN A 185 -0.34 8.58 -19.34
C ASN A 185 0.45 9.43 -18.32
N PRO A 186 1.26 10.40 -18.76
CA PRO A 186 2.17 11.15 -17.87
C PRO A 186 1.45 11.98 -16.79
N ASP A 187 0.17 12.31 -17.00
CA ASP A 187 -0.64 13.09 -16.06
C ASP A 187 -1.43 12.20 -15.06
N VAL A 188 -1.24 10.87 -15.11
CA VAL A 188 -1.89 9.91 -14.23
C VAL A 188 -0.83 9.30 -13.31
N LEU A 189 -1.04 9.32 -12.00
CA LEU A 189 -0.14 8.71 -11.03
C LEU A 189 -0.31 7.19 -11.00
N ILE A 190 0.73 6.45 -11.30
CA ILE A 190 0.75 4.98 -11.24
C ILE A 190 1.29 4.56 -9.88
N VAL A 191 0.41 4.09 -9.04
CA VAL A 191 0.74 3.64 -7.68
C VAL A 191 0.95 2.13 -7.69
N VAL A 192 2.21 1.71 -7.54
CA VAL A 192 2.61 0.31 -7.52
C VAL A 192 2.76 -0.14 -6.07
N ASP A 193 1.84 -0.99 -5.62
CA ASP A 193 1.87 -1.53 -4.27
C ASP A 193 2.74 -2.78 -4.21
N GLU A 194 3.91 -2.65 -3.61
CA GLU A 194 4.91 -3.68 -3.39
C GLU A 194 4.90 -4.18 -1.93
N ALA A 195 3.76 -4.24 -1.25
CA ALA A 195 3.67 -4.72 0.14
C ALA A 195 4.18 -6.15 0.34
N TYR A 196 4.31 -6.92 -0.72
CA TYR A 196 4.73 -8.33 -0.70
C TYR A 196 6.00 -8.61 -1.55
N PHE A 197 6.71 -7.59 -2.02
CA PHE A 197 7.82 -7.75 -2.97
C PHE A 197 8.97 -8.63 -2.42
N GLU A 198 9.21 -8.61 -1.11
CA GLU A 198 10.26 -9.40 -0.49
C GLU A 198 10.02 -10.91 -0.63
N TYR A 199 8.76 -11.35 -0.68
CA TYR A 199 8.43 -12.77 -0.89
C TYR A 199 8.68 -13.23 -2.32
N ALA A 200 8.59 -12.31 -3.27
CA ALA A 200 8.83 -12.60 -4.69
C ALA A 200 10.29 -12.34 -5.11
N GLU A 201 11.04 -11.61 -4.28
CA GLU A 201 12.39 -11.14 -4.58
C GLU A 201 12.48 -10.34 -5.91
N VAL A 202 11.35 -9.73 -6.31
CA VAL A 202 11.22 -8.94 -7.54
C VAL A 202 10.70 -7.56 -7.20
N THR A 203 11.32 -6.53 -7.76
CA THR A 203 10.87 -5.14 -7.63
C THR A 203 11.14 -4.38 -8.92
N ASN A 204 10.26 -3.45 -9.24
CA ASN A 204 10.38 -2.55 -10.38
C ASN A 204 10.72 -1.11 -9.95
N LYS A 205 11.22 -0.92 -8.73
CA LYS A 205 11.50 0.39 -8.12
C LYS A 205 12.36 1.33 -8.96
N ASP A 206 13.24 0.78 -9.80
CA ASP A 206 14.15 1.58 -10.61
C ASP A 206 13.42 2.44 -11.66
N LEU A 207 12.14 2.12 -11.93
CA LEU A 207 11.26 2.91 -12.79
C LEU A 207 11.05 4.35 -12.27
N ILE A 208 11.23 4.63 -10.98
CA ILE A 208 11.18 6.00 -10.44
C ILE A 208 12.28 6.93 -10.97
N ASN A 209 13.31 6.37 -11.61
CA ASN A 209 14.38 7.17 -12.23
C ASN A 209 14.11 7.46 -13.72
N GLU A 210 13.06 6.84 -14.27
CA GLU A 210 12.70 6.95 -15.68
C GLU A 210 11.35 7.65 -15.89
N PHE A 211 10.45 7.55 -14.89
CA PHE A 211 9.09 8.08 -14.94
C PHE A 211 8.80 8.94 -13.72
N ASP A 212 8.35 10.16 -13.96
CA ASP A 212 7.98 11.10 -12.89
C ASP A 212 6.59 10.82 -12.29
N ASN A 213 5.80 9.95 -12.92
CA ASN A 213 4.44 9.59 -12.54
C ASN A 213 4.29 8.19 -11.93
N ILE A 214 5.39 7.57 -11.45
CA ILE A 214 5.35 6.28 -10.75
C ILE A 214 5.67 6.47 -9.27
N PHE A 215 4.86 5.85 -8.42
CA PHE A 215 5.02 5.83 -6.98
C PHE A 215 4.92 4.40 -6.45
N PHE A 216 5.93 3.91 -5.75
CA PHE A 216 5.92 2.60 -5.08
C PHE A 216 5.52 2.73 -3.63
N ILE A 217 4.65 1.84 -3.16
CA ILE A 217 4.25 1.72 -1.76
C ILE A 217 4.83 0.43 -1.19
N ARG A 218 5.40 0.52 0.01
CA ARG A 218 5.97 -0.61 0.76
C ARG A 218 5.59 -0.55 2.23
N THR A 219 5.70 -1.69 2.92
CA THR A 219 5.33 -1.80 4.33
C THR A 219 6.26 -2.73 5.08
N MET A 220 6.44 -2.49 6.37
CA MET A 220 7.12 -3.42 7.28
C MET A 220 6.15 -4.42 7.94
N SER A 221 4.86 -4.35 7.60
CA SER A 221 3.82 -5.19 8.21
C SER A 221 3.92 -6.67 7.83
N LYS A 222 4.52 -7.01 6.67
CA LYS A 222 4.47 -8.35 6.10
C LYS A 222 5.75 -9.14 6.41
N VAL A 223 6.75 -9.13 5.56
CA VAL A 223 7.97 -9.93 5.75
C VAL A 223 8.70 -9.57 7.04
N MET A 224 8.73 -8.31 7.43
CA MET A 224 9.43 -7.87 8.65
C MET A 224 8.70 -8.25 9.95
N GLY A 225 7.42 -8.67 9.86
CA GLY A 225 6.63 -9.06 11.03
C GLY A 225 6.30 -7.90 11.98
N LEU A 226 6.24 -6.66 11.46
CA LEU A 226 6.07 -5.44 12.24
C LEU A 226 4.69 -4.77 12.03
N ALA A 227 3.65 -5.56 11.74
CA ALA A 227 2.31 -5.04 11.47
C ALA A 227 1.79 -4.11 12.57
N GLY A 228 2.05 -4.41 13.83
CA GLY A 228 1.65 -3.58 14.98
C GLY A 228 2.43 -2.27 15.13
N MET A 229 3.58 -2.11 14.48
CA MET A 229 4.36 -0.87 14.49
C MET A 229 3.81 0.19 13.53
N ARG A 230 2.88 -0.18 12.67
CA ARG A 230 2.24 0.74 11.72
C ARG A 230 3.25 1.55 10.90
N MET A 231 4.23 0.88 10.29
CA MET A 231 5.25 1.53 9.48
C MET A 231 5.13 1.13 8.01
N GLY A 232 5.01 2.16 7.16
CA GLY A 232 5.05 2.05 5.72
C GLY A 232 5.95 3.13 5.12
N TYR A 233 6.26 3.02 3.86
CA TYR A 233 7.02 4.03 3.14
C TYR A 233 6.70 4.02 1.65
N GLY A 234 6.96 5.15 1.01
CA GLY A 234 6.82 5.33 -0.42
C GLY A 234 8.14 5.64 -1.09
N LEU A 235 8.26 5.27 -2.36
CA LEU A 235 9.41 5.58 -3.23
C LEU A 235 8.89 6.23 -4.51
N ALA A 236 9.45 7.38 -4.87
CA ALA A 236 9.14 8.08 -6.12
C ALA A 236 10.31 8.96 -6.58
N CYS A 237 10.14 9.68 -7.68
CA CYS A 237 11.04 10.78 -8.01
C CYS A 237 11.00 11.85 -6.91
N SER A 238 12.09 12.62 -6.78
CA SER A 238 12.21 13.63 -5.70
C SER A 238 11.19 14.76 -5.79
N GLU A 239 10.59 14.96 -6.94
CA GLU A 239 9.59 15.99 -7.21
C GLU A 239 8.22 15.65 -6.63
N ILE A 240 7.92 14.34 -6.44
CA ILE A 240 6.67 13.87 -5.83
C ILE A 240 6.80 13.72 -4.32
N ILE A 241 8.00 13.43 -3.80
CA ILE A 241 8.27 13.28 -2.36
C ILE A 241 8.26 14.63 -1.66
#